data_2a354aa801a06f371f1937e14566421e
#
_entry.id   2a354aa801a06f371f1937e14566421e
#
_cell.length_a   1.000
_cell.length_b   1.000
_cell.length_c   1.000
_cell.angle_alpha   90.00
_cell.angle_beta   90.00
_cell.angle_gamma   90.00
#
_symmetry.space_group_name_H-M   'P 1'
#
loop_
_entity.id
_entity.type
_entity.pdbx_description
1 polymer ?
#
loop_
_entity_poly.entity_id
_entity_poly.type
_entity_poly.pdbx_seq_one_letter_code
_entity_poly.pdbx_strand_id
1 'polypeptide(L)'
;SIVPLMNGGGLFETGAGGSAPKHVEQFLEEGYLRWDSLGEFLALGASLEHLGQTLNNSKAIVLSETLDEANDKFLATDKSPARKVGEIDNRGSHFYLAMYWAEALANQTKDAELKAIFTPIASEFEANEANINSELIGAQGKPQQIGGYYQPTPELVSKAMRPSATFNGILAKIA
;
A
#
# COMPACT_ATOMS: atom_id res chain seq x y z
N SER A 1 -1.55 2.72 6.25
CA SER A 1 -2.79 3.46 6.62
C SER A 1 -3.87 2.56 7.20
N ILE A 2 -4.02 1.34 6.74
CA ILE A 2 -5.05 0.41 7.25
C ILE A 2 -4.84 0.03 8.73
N VAL A 3 -3.61 -0.21 9.15
CA VAL A 3 -3.32 -0.49 10.57
C VAL A 3 -3.77 0.65 11.49
N PRO A 4 -3.45 1.93 11.18
CA PRO A 4 -4.03 3.06 11.90
C PRO A 4 -5.56 3.13 11.84
N LEU A 5 -6.17 2.79 10.70
CA LEU A 5 -7.62 2.74 10.58
C LEU A 5 -8.25 1.68 11.49
N MET A 6 -7.69 0.49 11.52
CA MET A 6 -8.13 -0.61 12.39
C MET A 6 -7.92 -0.28 13.88
N ASN A 7 -6.93 0.53 14.20
CA ASN A 7 -6.69 1.05 15.55
C ASN A 7 -7.54 2.30 15.89
N GLY A 8 -8.36 2.76 14.95
CA GLY A 8 -9.27 3.89 15.15
C GLY A 8 -8.65 5.29 14.95
N GLY A 9 -7.34 5.39 14.66
CA GLY A 9 -6.64 6.67 14.60
C GLY A 9 -6.80 7.42 13.28
N GLY A 10 -6.68 6.76 12.15
CA GLY A 10 -6.69 7.40 10.83
C GLY A 10 -8.08 7.71 10.27
N LEU A 11 -9.09 7.10 10.80
CA LEU A 11 -10.46 7.13 10.31
C LEU A 11 -11.11 8.50 10.31
N PHE A 12 -10.97 9.20 11.40
CA PHE A 12 -11.59 10.51 11.61
C PHE A 12 -10.81 11.61 10.89
N GLU A 13 -9.53 11.43 10.70
CA GLU A 13 -8.65 12.38 10.02
C GLU A 13 -8.90 12.43 8.52
N THR A 14 -9.26 11.31 7.91
CA THR A 14 -9.54 11.20 6.47
C THR A 14 -10.98 11.54 6.10
N GLY A 15 -11.86 11.80 7.05
CA GLY A 15 -13.29 12.05 6.80
C GLY A 15 -14.09 10.81 6.40
N ALA A 16 -13.51 9.63 6.41
CA ALA A 16 -14.12 8.38 6.00
C ALA A 16 -14.80 7.60 7.15
N GLY A 17 -14.97 8.23 8.31
CA GLY A 17 -15.42 7.58 9.55
C GLY A 17 -16.74 6.81 9.45
N GLY A 18 -17.68 7.24 8.58
CA GLY A 18 -18.97 6.58 8.44
C GLY A 18 -18.95 5.23 7.73
N SER A 19 -17.94 4.97 6.88
CA SER A 19 -17.83 3.71 6.10
C SER A 19 -16.83 2.71 6.68
N ALA A 20 -15.90 3.16 7.50
CA ALA A 20 -14.80 2.33 7.98
C ALA A 20 -15.24 1.15 8.86
N PRO A 21 -16.22 1.26 9.78
CA PRO A 21 -16.70 0.09 10.51
C PRO A 21 -17.17 -1.03 9.59
N LYS A 22 -17.87 -0.71 8.52
CA LYS A 22 -18.33 -1.69 7.53
C LYS A 22 -17.20 -2.33 6.74
N HIS A 23 -16.15 -1.59 6.45
CA HIS A 23 -14.96 -2.15 5.79
C HIS A 23 -14.20 -3.10 6.72
N VAL A 24 -14.07 -2.79 7.99
CA VAL A 24 -13.47 -3.68 8.98
C VAL A 24 -14.32 -4.93 9.20
N GLU A 25 -15.63 -4.79 9.29
CA GLU A 25 -16.57 -5.92 9.42
C GLU A 25 -16.43 -6.87 8.22
N GLN A 26 -16.47 -6.36 6.99
CA GLN A 26 -16.26 -7.16 5.79
C GLN A 26 -14.89 -7.86 5.79
N PHE A 27 -13.84 -7.18 6.25
CA PHE A 27 -12.52 -7.78 6.35
C PHE A 27 -12.50 -8.94 7.36
N LEU A 28 -13.15 -8.79 8.50
CA LEU A 28 -13.24 -9.85 9.51
C LEU A 28 -14.05 -11.06 9.02
N GLU A 29 -15.10 -10.84 8.25
CA GLU A 29 -16.00 -11.90 7.76
C GLU A 29 -15.48 -12.60 6.51
N GLU A 30 -14.95 -11.84 5.55
CA GLU A 30 -14.60 -12.31 4.22
C GLU A 30 -13.11 -12.23 3.88
N GLY A 31 -12.28 -11.66 4.78
CA GLY A 31 -10.87 -11.40 4.47
C GLY A 31 -10.67 -10.44 3.29
N TYR A 32 -11.66 -9.59 2.99
CA TYR A 32 -11.66 -8.68 1.86
C TYR A 32 -11.77 -7.22 2.34
N LEU A 33 -10.81 -6.40 1.96
CA LEU A 33 -10.75 -5.00 2.39
C LEU A 33 -11.02 -4.05 1.23
N ARG A 34 -12.21 -3.45 1.22
CA ARG A 34 -12.65 -2.48 0.19
C ARG A 34 -12.13 -1.07 0.39
N TRP A 35 -11.40 -0.80 1.46
CA TRP A 35 -10.87 0.53 1.71
C TRP A 35 -9.99 1.00 0.56
N ASP A 36 -10.29 2.18 -0.01
CA ASP A 36 -9.45 2.83 -1.01
C ASP A 36 -8.47 3.79 -0.33
N SER A 37 -7.19 3.49 -0.45
CA SER A 37 -6.11 4.28 0.15
C SER A 37 -5.56 5.38 -0.76
N LEU A 38 -6.23 5.69 -1.85
CA LEU A 38 -5.77 6.73 -2.79
C LEU A 38 -5.56 8.08 -2.10
N GLY A 39 -6.48 8.46 -1.20
CA GLY A 39 -6.35 9.70 -0.43
C GLY A 39 -5.08 9.74 0.41
N GLU A 40 -4.71 8.63 1.05
CA GLU A 40 -3.48 8.50 1.82
C GLU A 40 -2.24 8.52 0.93
N PHE A 41 -2.31 7.91 -0.24
CA PHE A 41 -1.20 7.94 -1.21
C PHE A 41 -0.92 9.36 -1.70
N LEU A 42 -1.96 10.11 -2.02
CA LEU A 42 -1.85 11.52 -2.41
C LEU A 42 -1.34 12.40 -1.26
N ALA A 43 -1.83 12.17 -0.04
CA ALA A 43 -1.38 12.90 1.14
C ALA A 43 0.09 12.60 1.47
N LEU A 44 0.56 11.37 1.25
CA LEU A 44 1.98 11.03 1.41
C LEU A 44 2.86 11.78 0.41
N GLY A 45 2.46 11.87 -0.85
CA GLY A 45 3.15 12.65 -1.88
C GLY A 45 3.31 14.12 -1.47
N ALA A 46 2.20 14.76 -1.08
CA ALA A 46 2.20 16.16 -0.61
C ALA A 46 3.07 16.34 0.65
N SER A 47 3.05 15.39 1.57
CA SER A 47 3.87 15.43 2.79
C SER A 47 5.36 15.31 2.50
N LEU A 48 5.75 14.47 1.56
CA LEU A 48 7.14 14.33 1.11
C LEU A 48 7.63 15.60 0.40
N GLU A 49 6.80 16.21 -0.44
CA GLU A 49 7.11 17.49 -1.08
C GLU A 49 7.35 18.58 -0.03
N HIS A 50 6.42 18.73 0.91
CA HIS A 50 6.55 19.70 2.00
C HIS A 50 7.81 19.46 2.84
N LEU A 51 8.09 18.23 3.21
CA LEU A 51 9.31 17.85 3.93
C LEU A 51 10.56 18.22 3.14
N GLY A 52 10.58 17.91 1.85
CA GLY A 52 11.70 18.21 0.96
C GLY A 52 11.98 19.71 0.86
N GLN A 53 10.93 20.50 0.69
CA GLN A 53 11.03 21.96 0.62
C GLN A 53 11.44 22.60 1.96
N THR A 54 10.78 22.18 3.05
CA THR A 54 10.99 22.78 4.38
C THR A 54 12.38 22.46 4.96
N LEU A 55 12.85 21.22 4.77
CA LEU A 55 14.15 20.78 5.29
C LEU A 55 15.26 20.78 4.23
N ASN A 56 15.00 21.29 3.04
CA ASN A 56 15.93 21.28 1.92
C ASN A 56 16.48 19.86 1.64
N ASN A 57 15.60 18.87 1.64
CA ASN A 57 15.93 17.47 1.47
C ASN A 57 15.63 17.01 0.03
N SER A 58 16.67 16.91 -0.79
CA SER A 58 16.55 16.55 -2.20
C SER A 58 16.00 15.11 -2.42
N LYS A 59 16.32 14.16 -1.55
CA LYS A 59 15.76 12.80 -1.63
C LYS A 59 14.25 12.80 -1.39
N ALA A 60 13.76 13.58 -0.44
CA ALA A 60 12.32 13.70 -0.19
C ALA A 60 11.58 14.30 -1.40
N ILE A 61 12.19 15.23 -2.12
CA ILE A 61 11.64 15.78 -3.37
C ILE A 61 11.55 14.69 -4.44
N VAL A 62 12.62 13.91 -4.66
CA VAL A 62 12.61 12.80 -5.63
C VAL A 62 11.57 11.75 -5.25
N LEU A 63 11.43 11.42 -3.97
CA LEU A 63 10.41 10.49 -3.49
C LEU A 63 9.00 11.02 -3.76
N SER A 64 8.75 12.33 -3.56
CA SER A 64 7.47 12.97 -3.85
C SER A 64 7.13 12.91 -5.34
N GLU A 65 8.04 13.36 -6.20
CA GLU A 65 7.83 13.38 -7.65
C GLU A 65 7.58 11.97 -8.22
N THR A 66 8.35 11.00 -7.79
CA THR A 66 8.18 9.60 -8.24
C THR A 66 6.92 8.96 -7.68
N LEU A 67 6.47 9.36 -6.48
CA LEU A 67 5.18 8.92 -5.94
C LEU A 67 4.01 9.52 -6.73
N ASP A 68 4.12 10.78 -7.17
CA ASP A 68 3.10 11.38 -8.04
C ASP A 68 2.98 10.64 -9.37
N GLU A 69 4.10 10.28 -10.00
CA GLU A 69 4.11 9.42 -11.19
C GLU A 69 3.44 8.06 -10.93
N ALA A 70 3.74 7.45 -9.78
CA ALA A 70 3.12 6.18 -9.38
C ALA A 70 1.62 6.31 -9.14
N ASN A 71 1.16 7.40 -8.53
CA ASN A 71 -0.25 7.70 -8.33
C ASN A 71 -0.99 7.89 -9.67
N ASP A 72 -0.39 8.60 -10.61
CA ASP A 72 -0.94 8.78 -11.95
C ASP A 72 -1.09 7.44 -12.68
N LYS A 73 -0.08 6.59 -12.63
CA LYS A 73 -0.13 5.24 -13.22
C LYS A 73 -1.16 4.36 -12.51
N PHE A 74 -1.24 4.44 -11.18
CA PHE A 74 -2.23 3.73 -10.37
C PHE A 74 -3.67 4.06 -10.81
N LEU A 75 -3.96 5.35 -11.01
CA LEU A 75 -5.25 5.82 -11.51
C LEU A 75 -5.51 5.39 -12.95
N ALA A 76 -4.52 5.56 -13.82
CA ALA A 76 -4.65 5.21 -15.24
C ALA A 76 -4.86 3.70 -15.48
N THR A 77 -4.40 2.85 -14.57
CA THR A 77 -4.52 1.39 -14.65
C THR A 77 -5.62 0.81 -13.77
N ASP A 78 -6.42 1.66 -13.13
CA ASP A 78 -7.58 1.28 -12.30
C ASP A 78 -7.23 0.24 -11.21
N LYS A 79 -6.30 0.61 -10.33
CA LYS A 79 -5.81 -0.26 -9.24
C LYS A 79 -6.48 -0.01 -7.89
N SER A 80 -7.52 0.80 -7.84
CA SER A 80 -8.37 0.94 -6.66
C SER A 80 -9.10 -0.36 -6.32
N PRO A 81 -9.47 -0.58 -5.05
CA PRO A 81 -10.16 -1.81 -4.63
C PRO A 81 -11.47 -2.02 -5.39
N ALA A 82 -11.67 -3.24 -5.87
CA ALA A 82 -12.92 -3.67 -6.47
C ALA A 82 -14.00 -3.92 -5.40
N ARG A 83 -15.16 -4.46 -5.80
CA ARG A 83 -16.32 -4.52 -4.90
C ARG A 83 -16.52 -5.86 -4.19
N LYS A 84 -15.85 -6.93 -4.63
CA LYS A 84 -16.12 -8.29 -4.13
C LYS A 84 -14.88 -9.17 -4.05
N VAL A 85 -14.98 -10.19 -3.23
CA VAL A 85 -13.99 -11.26 -3.09
C VAL A 85 -13.63 -11.87 -4.45
N GLY A 86 -12.35 -12.16 -4.64
CA GLY A 86 -11.77 -12.68 -5.88
C GLY A 86 -11.21 -11.60 -6.81
N GLU A 87 -11.39 -10.34 -6.45
CA GLU A 87 -10.86 -9.19 -7.17
C GLU A 87 -9.81 -8.46 -6.33
N ILE A 88 -9.21 -7.39 -6.88
CA ILE A 88 -8.23 -6.58 -6.16
C ILE A 88 -8.88 -5.92 -4.94
N ASP A 89 -8.25 -6.05 -3.77
CA ASP A 89 -8.61 -5.35 -2.55
C ASP A 89 -7.55 -4.29 -2.16
N ASN A 90 -7.69 -3.66 -1.00
CA ASN A 90 -6.73 -2.67 -0.51
C ASN A 90 -5.28 -3.17 -0.52
N ARG A 91 -5.03 -4.44 -0.16
CA ARG A 91 -3.67 -5.01 -0.12
C ARG A 91 -3.07 -5.12 -1.52
N GLY A 92 -3.87 -5.50 -2.50
CA GLY A 92 -3.48 -5.49 -3.91
C GLY A 92 -3.20 -4.08 -4.43
N SER A 93 -4.04 -3.10 -4.04
CA SER A 93 -3.81 -1.68 -4.36
C SER A 93 -2.47 -1.18 -3.82
N HIS A 94 -2.13 -1.51 -2.58
CA HIS A 94 -0.83 -1.16 -1.99
C HIS A 94 0.34 -1.81 -2.74
N PHE A 95 0.19 -3.07 -3.15
CA PHE A 95 1.22 -3.73 -3.97
C PHE A 95 1.45 -3.00 -5.30
N TYR A 96 0.39 -2.67 -6.03
CA TYR A 96 0.53 -1.97 -7.30
C TYR A 96 1.13 -0.57 -7.14
N LEU A 97 0.76 0.16 -6.09
CA LEU A 97 1.40 1.44 -5.82
C LEU A 97 2.89 1.27 -5.53
N ALA A 98 3.27 0.29 -4.70
CA ALA A 98 4.67 0.01 -4.39
C ALA A 98 5.47 -0.37 -5.64
N MET A 99 4.90 -1.20 -6.53
CA MET A 99 5.51 -1.59 -7.80
C MET A 99 5.72 -0.36 -8.71
N TYR A 100 4.70 0.45 -8.90
CA TYR A 100 4.79 1.64 -9.75
C TYR A 100 5.73 2.69 -9.18
N TRP A 101 5.77 2.85 -7.86
CA TRP A 101 6.73 3.75 -7.23
C TRP A 101 8.16 3.26 -7.37
N ALA A 102 8.42 1.97 -7.18
CA ALA A 102 9.74 1.37 -7.43
C ALA A 102 10.17 1.55 -8.89
N GLU A 103 9.26 1.36 -9.86
CA GLU A 103 9.54 1.62 -11.28
C GLU A 103 9.92 3.08 -11.54
N ALA A 104 9.17 4.03 -11.00
CA ALA A 104 9.46 5.45 -11.14
C ALA A 104 10.82 5.81 -10.52
N LEU A 105 11.13 5.27 -9.35
CA LEU A 105 12.43 5.44 -8.68
C LEU A 105 13.58 4.82 -9.48
N ALA A 106 13.37 3.67 -10.11
CA ALA A 106 14.35 3.03 -10.97
C ALA A 106 14.62 3.84 -12.27
N ASN A 107 13.64 4.58 -12.77
CA ASN A 107 13.73 5.32 -14.02
C ASN A 107 14.21 6.77 -13.85
N GLN A 108 14.06 7.38 -12.67
CA GLN A 108 14.49 8.75 -12.43
C GLN A 108 16.03 8.91 -12.51
N THR A 109 16.49 10.11 -12.77
CA THR A 109 17.92 10.43 -12.97
C THR A 109 18.46 11.48 -11.98
N LYS A 110 17.64 11.93 -11.04
CA LYS A 110 17.98 13.00 -10.10
C LYS A 110 18.75 12.50 -8.89
N ASP A 111 18.55 11.23 -8.48
CA ASP A 111 19.21 10.60 -7.35
C ASP A 111 19.70 9.20 -7.71
N ALA A 112 21.02 9.05 -7.90
CA ALA A 112 21.65 7.80 -8.31
C ALA A 112 21.59 6.72 -7.23
N GLU A 113 21.57 7.09 -5.96
CA GLU A 113 21.50 6.15 -4.83
C GLU A 113 20.10 5.50 -4.77
N LEU A 114 19.05 6.32 -4.82
CA LEU A 114 17.67 5.80 -4.89
C LEU A 114 17.49 4.93 -6.13
N LYS A 115 18.00 5.34 -7.28
CA LYS A 115 17.96 4.53 -8.50
C LYS A 115 18.62 3.16 -8.29
N ALA A 116 19.81 3.12 -7.70
CA ALA A 116 20.54 1.87 -7.46
C ALA A 116 19.78 0.93 -6.52
N ILE A 117 19.14 1.47 -5.47
CA ILE A 117 18.33 0.70 -4.51
C ILE A 117 17.10 0.10 -5.20
N PHE A 118 16.35 0.91 -5.96
CA PHE A 118 15.05 0.52 -6.46
C PHE A 118 15.05 -0.17 -7.82
N THR A 119 16.12 -0.13 -8.59
CA THR A 119 16.21 -0.86 -9.87
C THR A 119 16.00 -2.38 -9.68
N PRO A 120 16.73 -3.08 -8.79
CA PRO A 120 16.47 -4.50 -8.58
C PRO A 120 15.09 -4.77 -7.97
N ILE A 121 14.59 -3.89 -7.10
CA ILE A 121 13.26 -4.01 -6.48
C ILE A 121 12.16 -3.95 -7.52
N ALA A 122 12.22 -2.98 -8.44
CA ALA A 122 11.27 -2.84 -9.54
C ALA A 122 11.24 -4.10 -10.42
N SER A 123 12.41 -4.62 -10.79
CA SER A 123 12.53 -5.84 -11.59
C SER A 123 11.95 -7.07 -10.88
N GLU A 124 12.15 -7.18 -9.58
CA GLU A 124 11.58 -8.28 -8.80
C GLU A 124 10.06 -8.18 -8.65
N PHE A 125 9.52 -6.98 -8.47
CA PHE A 125 8.06 -6.76 -8.46
C PHE A 125 7.44 -7.13 -9.81
N GLU A 126 8.02 -6.69 -10.90
CA GLU A 126 7.54 -7.01 -12.25
C GLU A 126 7.58 -8.53 -12.51
N ALA A 127 8.69 -9.18 -12.18
CA ALA A 127 8.85 -10.62 -12.37
C ALA A 127 7.89 -11.46 -11.51
N ASN A 128 7.44 -10.95 -10.37
CA ASN A 128 6.58 -11.64 -9.42
C ASN A 128 5.16 -11.09 -9.34
N GLU A 129 4.75 -10.18 -10.23
CA GLU A 129 3.43 -9.53 -10.20
C GLU A 129 2.29 -10.56 -10.13
N ALA A 130 2.29 -11.54 -11.02
CA ALA A 130 1.25 -12.54 -11.09
C ALA A 130 1.21 -13.42 -9.81
N ASN A 131 2.36 -13.77 -9.28
CA ASN A 131 2.47 -14.59 -8.06
C ASN A 131 1.98 -13.81 -6.84
N ILE A 132 2.43 -12.57 -6.66
CA ILE A 132 2.01 -11.71 -5.55
C ILE A 132 0.49 -11.48 -5.61
N ASN A 133 -0.04 -11.20 -6.78
CA ASN A 133 -1.48 -11.01 -6.98
C ASN A 133 -2.27 -12.26 -6.61
N SER A 134 -1.79 -13.42 -7.00
CA SER A 134 -2.38 -14.72 -6.64
C SER A 134 -2.35 -14.97 -5.13
N GLU A 135 -1.26 -14.67 -4.46
CA GLU A 135 -1.12 -14.79 -2.99
C GLU A 135 -2.10 -13.86 -2.26
N LEU A 136 -2.23 -12.60 -2.71
CA LEU A 136 -3.12 -11.62 -2.10
C LEU A 136 -4.60 -11.98 -2.30
N ILE A 137 -4.99 -12.41 -3.49
CA ILE A 137 -6.35 -12.87 -3.79
C ILE A 137 -6.66 -14.17 -3.05
N GLY A 138 -5.70 -15.09 -2.98
CA GLY A 138 -5.84 -16.36 -2.27
C GLY A 138 -6.03 -16.23 -0.76
N ALA A 139 -5.66 -15.07 -0.17
CA ALA A 139 -5.89 -14.78 1.24
C ALA A 139 -7.33 -14.32 1.55
N GLN A 140 -8.12 -14.04 0.52
CA GLN A 140 -9.52 -13.59 0.66
C GLN A 140 -10.49 -14.77 0.85
N GLY A 141 -11.75 -14.45 1.15
CA GLY A 141 -12.86 -15.41 1.19
C GLY A 141 -12.92 -16.24 2.49
N LYS A 142 -12.17 -15.85 3.51
CA LYS A 142 -12.16 -16.55 4.82
C LYS A 142 -12.22 -15.52 5.95
N PRO A 143 -12.91 -15.85 7.06
CA PRO A 143 -12.89 -15.02 8.25
C PRO A 143 -11.47 -14.76 8.75
N GLN A 144 -11.23 -13.53 9.22
CA GLN A 144 -9.95 -13.12 9.77
C GLN A 144 -10.04 -12.93 11.28
N GLN A 145 -9.01 -13.36 12.00
CA GLN A 145 -8.86 -13.15 13.41
C GLN A 145 -7.77 -12.11 13.66
N ILE A 146 -8.13 -10.98 14.26
CA ILE A 146 -7.19 -9.90 14.55
C ILE A 146 -7.04 -9.60 16.06
N GLY A 147 -7.68 -10.39 16.91
CA GLY A 147 -7.56 -10.26 18.38
C GLY A 147 -8.50 -9.23 19.00
N GLY A 148 -9.45 -8.68 18.23
CA GLY A 148 -10.44 -7.72 18.71
C GLY A 148 -10.59 -6.53 17.79
N TYR A 149 -11.74 -5.85 17.85
CA TYR A 149 -12.04 -4.71 16.98
C TYR A 149 -11.34 -3.43 17.44
N TYR A 150 -11.41 -3.11 18.73
CA TYR A 150 -10.88 -1.84 19.27
C TYR A 150 -9.41 -1.89 19.64
N GLN A 151 -8.91 -3.07 20.01
CA GLN A 151 -7.51 -3.31 20.36
C GLN A 151 -7.03 -4.58 19.68
N PRO A 152 -6.82 -4.56 18.36
CA PRO A 152 -6.35 -5.72 17.64
C PRO A 152 -4.92 -6.09 18.04
N THR A 153 -4.62 -7.39 17.98
CA THR A 153 -3.27 -7.90 18.25
C THR A 153 -2.34 -7.57 17.07
N PRO A 154 -1.23 -6.85 17.28
CA PRO A 154 -0.36 -6.41 16.17
C PRO A 154 0.12 -7.54 15.26
N GLU A 155 0.46 -8.69 15.82
CA GLU A 155 0.95 -9.85 15.05
C GLU A 155 -0.15 -10.43 14.16
N LEU A 156 -1.38 -10.53 14.67
CA LEU A 156 -2.52 -11.02 13.88
C LEU A 156 -2.91 -10.04 12.77
N VAL A 157 -2.90 -8.75 13.05
CA VAL A 157 -3.12 -7.70 12.06
C VAL A 157 -2.05 -7.76 10.97
N SER A 158 -0.79 -7.84 11.34
CA SER A 158 0.33 -7.94 10.39
C SER A 158 0.19 -9.16 9.48
N LYS A 159 -0.15 -10.32 10.03
CA LYS A 159 -0.39 -11.54 9.26
C LYS A 159 -1.55 -11.39 8.28
N ALA A 160 -2.66 -10.80 8.73
CA ALA A 160 -3.85 -10.60 7.91
C ALA A 160 -3.62 -9.55 6.81
N MET A 161 -2.88 -8.47 7.10
CA MET A 161 -2.62 -7.37 6.17
C MET A 161 -1.45 -7.61 5.22
N ARG A 162 -0.54 -8.54 5.55
CA ARG A 162 0.67 -8.85 4.77
C ARG A 162 0.77 -10.34 4.43
N PRO A 163 -0.24 -10.90 3.74
CA PRO A 163 -0.30 -12.34 3.50
C PRO A 163 0.62 -12.84 2.38
N SER A 164 1.15 -11.95 1.52
CA SER A 164 2.05 -12.34 0.43
C SER A 164 3.49 -12.47 0.94
N ALA A 165 3.98 -13.70 1.06
CA ALA A 165 5.37 -13.96 1.43
C ALA A 165 6.35 -13.42 0.38
N THR A 166 6.01 -13.51 -0.91
CA THR A 166 6.83 -12.98 -2.01
C THR A 166 6.96 -11.46 -1.91
N PHE A 167 5.86 -10.73 -1.72
CA PHE A 167 5.87 -9.28 -1.55
C PHE A 167 6.69 -8.86 -0.32
N ASN A 168 6.45 -9.50 0.82
CA ASN A 168 7.19 -9.23 2.05
C ASN A 168 8.69 -9.46 1.88
N GLY A 169 9.09 -10.53 1.17
CA GLY A 169 10.49 -10.85 0.92
C GLY A 169 11.21 -9.81 0.04
N ILE A 170 10.51 -9.25 -0.95
CA ILE A 170 11.06 -8.17 -1.79
C ILE A 170 11.21 -6.89 -0.96
N LEU A 171 10.21 -6.50 -0.18
CA LEU A 171 10.26 -5.32 0.68
C LEU A 171 11.40 -5.39 1.71
N ALA A 172 11.69 -6.57 2.24
CA ALA A 172 12.77 -6.76 3.20
C ALA A 172 14.18 -6.47 2.63
N LYS A 173 14.33 -6.37 1.31
CA LYS A 173 15.60 -6.03 0.65
C LYS A 173 15.87 -4.53 0.57
N ILE A 174 14.88 -3.70 0.90
CA ILE A 174 14.99 -2.23 0.86
C ILE A 174 15.71 -1.69 2.12
N ALA A 175 15.86 -2.48 3.15
CA ALA A 175 16.42 -2.08 4.45
C ALA A 175 17.94 -1.84 4.41
#